data_86096fd7f99db3db3f425583a0b2a581
#
_entry.id   86096fd7f99db3db3f425583a0b2a581
#
_cell.length_a   1.000
_cell.length_b   1.000
_cell.length_c   1.000
_cell.angle_alpha   90.00
_cell.angle_beta   90.00
_cell.angle_gamma   90.00
#
_symmetry.space_group_name_H-M   'P 1'
#
loop_
_entity.id
_entity.type
_entity.pdbx_description
1 polymer ?
#
loop_
_entity_poly.entity_id
_entity_poly.type
_entity_poly.pdbx_seq_one_letter_code
_entity_poly.pdbx_strand_id
1 'polypeptide(L)'
;MVHRVLLARGTALSSSTGLGRAHAAVASILERALVSDWTKAGEIDHAQRLSGWSRLSTRWWKHPSVISDKAASTDADLLHITDQEQAHLVPKNSPIPVIVTVHDLFHLSPRKIKSAEGEITVGDMSPGIIRRVDLSKLRAGLARADLLICISEMTQREVKREFPGIPTALVRHQVDVDYWNPESNPQPRELLTNYGDDDSKILLLTVGSNEPRKRLDFVEKILDGLPAKISDDINIIHVGSEVKLSDEELAAAFQHAEALLFPSISEGFGYPPAEAMAAGCPVLAADKSAHNEIIPTRCLVPSNEIRAWCDAIESIHAEWVRAGRVERIPDDELIEYVKKNLSPKAQGKSLAVAYNLAIGEDI
;
A
#
# COMPACT_ATOMS: atom_id res chain seq x y z
N MET A 1 28.08 14.95 6.30
CA MET A 1 27.55 15.02 7.70
C MET A 1 26.36 14.08 7.74
N VAL A 2 26.17 13.32 8.83
CA VAL A 2 25.00 12.43 8.89
C VAL A 2 23.84 13.20 9.47
N HIS A 3 22.78 13.37 8.70
CA HIS A 3 21.55 14.07 9.09
C HIS A 3 20.64 13.16 9.91
N ARG A 4 19.74 13.78 10.66
CA ARG A 4 18.85 13.10 11.60
C ARG A 4 17.39 13.44 11.32
N VAL A 5 16.56 12.43 11.12
CA VAL A 5 15.12 12.60 10.89
C VAL A 5 14.32 12.16 12.12
N LEU A 6 13.38 13.02 12.53
CA LEU A 6 12.39 12.72 13.54
C LEU A 6 11.11 12.21 12.86
N LEU A 7 10.74 10.96 13.11
CA LEU A 7 9.49 10.38 12.59
C LEU A 7 8.32 10.74 13.48
N ALA A 8 7.18 11.08 12.90
CA ALA A 8 5.96 11.37 13.65
C ALA A 8 4.72 10.77 13.00
N ARG A 9 3.83 10.28 13.84
CA ARG A 9 2.48 9.83 13.48
C ARG A 9 1.50 10.12 14.61
N GLY A 10 0.22 9.85 14.38
CA GLY A 10 -0.81 9.91 15.42
C GLY A 10 -0.79 8.67 16.31
N THR A 11 -1.90 7.93 16.34
CA THR A 11 -1.97 6.65 17.06
C THR A 11 -1.07 5.63 16.39
N ALA A 12 -0.35 4.85 17.19
CA ALA A 12 0.40 3.70 16.70
C ALA A 12 -0.57 2.69 16.06
N LEU A 13 -0.41 2.45 14.76
CA LEU A 13 -1.15 1.46 14.00
C LEU A 13 -0.37 0.15 13.95
N SER A 14 -1.10 -0.98 13.96
CA SER A 14 -0.49 -2.30 13.78
C SER A 14 0.18 -2.40 12.40
N SER A 15 1.31 -3.11 12.33
CA SER A 15 1.97 -3.46 11.06
C SER A 15 1.11 -4.33 10.13
N SER A 16 0.03 -4.92 10.63
CA SER A 16 -0.98 -5.61 9.81
C SER A 16 -1.84 -4.67 8.96
N THR A 17 -1.81 -3.35 9.23
CA THR A 17 -2.49 -2.34 8.39
C THR A 17 -1.52 -1.74 7.38
N GLY A 18 -2.00 -1.34 6.20
CA GLY A 18 -1.16 -0.74 5.16
C GLY A 18 -0.39 0.50 5.64
N LEU A 19 -1.04 1.41 6.40
CA LEU A 19 -0.39 2.60 6.96
C LEU A 19 0.61 2.26 8.07
N GLY A 20 0.28 1.30 8.94
CA GLY A 20 1.20 0.83 9.97
C GLY A 20 2.44 0.17 9.39
N ARG A 21 2.27 -0.65 8.35
CA ARG A 21 3.36 -1.29 7.59
C ARG A 21 4.25 -0.25 6.90
N ALA A 22 3.66 0.74 6.25
CA ALA A 22 4.40 1.81 5.59
C ALA A 22 5.27 2.63 6.57
N HIS A 23 4.74 2.95 7.73
CA HIS A 23 5.52 3.64 8.77
C HIS A 23 6.66 2.76 9.31
N ALA A 24 6.38 1.50 9.65
CA ALA A 24 7.39 0.55 10.12
C ALA A 24 8.50 0.32 9.08
N ALA A 25 8.15 0.31 7.79
CA ALA A 25 9.10 0.21 6.69
C ALA A 25 10.08 1.39 6.67
N VAL A 26 9.59 2.64 6.79
CA VAL A 26 10.43 3.84 6.86
C VAL A 26 11.34 3.81 8.10
N ALA A 27 10.82 3.44 9.27
CA ALA A 27 11.63 3.32 10.49
C ALA A 27 12.74 2.26 10.31
N SER A 28 12.39 1.08 9.78
CA SER A 28 13.34 -0.02 9.56
C SER A 28 14.46 0.34 8.59
N ILE A 29 14.18 0.99 7.46
CA ILE A 29 15.25 1.35 6.50
C ILE A 29 16.21 2.41 7.05
N LEU A 30 15.76 3.30 7.93
CA LEU A 30 16.61 4.24 8.64
C LEU A 30 17.47 3.54 9.68
N GLU A 31 16.91 2.60 10.45
CA GLU A 31 17.65 1.80 11.45
C GLU A 31 18.69 0.89 10.81
N ARG A 32 18.40 0.37 9.61
CA ARG A 32 19.32 -0.47 8.82
C ARG A 32 20.32 0.34 8.00
N ALA A 33 20.39 1.67 8.16
CA ALA A 33 21.27 2.58 7.42
C ALA A 33 21.13 2.44 5.87
N LEU A 34 19.91 2.19 5.37
CA LEU A 34 19.62 2.09 3.94
C LEU A 34 19.27 3.45 3.30
N VAL A 35 19.14 4.50 4.10
CA VAL A 35 18.94 5.88 3.65
C VAL A 35 20.28 6.58 3.79
N SER A 36 20.95 6.83 2.66
CA SER A 36 22.32 7.41 2.64
C SER A 36 22.35 8.75 3.37
N ASP A 37 23.32 8.91 4.26
CA ASP A 37 23.57 10.13 5.05
C ASP A 37 22.45 10.53 6.02
N TRP A 38 21.48 9.64 6.27
CA TRP A 38 20.38 9.86 7.18
C TRP A 38 20.23 8.77 8.25
N THR A 39 19.92 9.20 9.49
CA THR A 39 19.62 8.31 10.61
C THR A 39 18.34 8.75 11.32
N LYS A 40 17.72 7.83 12.05
CA LYS A 40 16.54 8.13 12.86
C LYS A 40 16.93 8.86 14.15
N ALA A 41 16.47 10.11 14.34
CA ALA A 41 16.64 10.86 15.58
C ALA A 41 15.72 10.38 16.71
N GLY A 42 14.54 9.88 16.32
CA GLY A 42 13.51 9.39 17.23
C GLY A 42 12.19 9.14 16.52
N GLU A 43 11.22 8.69 17.28
CA GLU A 43 9.85 8.44 16.81
C GLU A 43 8.85 8.99 17.83
N ILE A 44 7.78 9.62 17.34
CA ILE A 44 6.72 10.19 18.17
C ILE A 44 5.38 9.65 17.72
N ASP A 45 4.70 8.99 18.65
CA ASP A 45 3.32 8.56 18.46
C ASP A 45 2.56 8.65 19.81
N HIS A 46 1.28 8.30 19.78
CA HIS A 46 0.52 8.07 21.00
C HIS A 46 -0.14 6.70 20.95
N ALA A 47 0.20 5.86 21.92
CA ALA A 47 -0.18 4.45 21.96
C ALA A 47 -1.60 4.17 22.49
N GLN A 48 -2.42 5.18 22.83
CA GLN A 48 -3.65 4.95 23.59
C GLN A 48 -4.91 4.96 22.74
N ARG A 49 -5.80 4.01 23.00
CA ARG A 49 -7.18 4.02 22.54
C ARG A 49 -7.97 5.06 23.33
N LEU A 50 -8.07 6.26 22.78
CA LEU A 50 -8.86 7.35 23.33
C LEU A 50 -10.27 7.34 22.71
N SER A 51 -11.28 7.77 23.46
CA SER A 51 -12.66 7.90 22.98
C SER A 51 -13.24 9.29 23.27
N GLY A 52 -14.29 9.66 22.54
CA GLY A 52 -15.03 10.90 22.73
C GLY A 52 -14.16 12.15 22.73
N TRP A 53 -14.40 13.06 23.64
CA TRP A 53 -13.69 14.35 23.75
C TRP A 53 -12.21 14.22 24.04
N SER A 54 -11.79 13.20 24.79
CA SER A 54 -10.37 12.93 25.03
C SER A 54 -9.61 12.64 23.73
N ARG A 55 -10.21 11.88 22.83
CA ARG A 55 -9.65 11.60 21.49
C ARG A 55 -9.49 12.89 20.68
N LEU A 56 -10.54 13.72 20.61
CA LEU A 56 -10.50 14.97 19.83
C LEU A 56 -9.51 15.98 20.43
N SER A 57 -9.48 16.14 21.75
CA SER A 57 -8.52 17.04 22.41
C SER A 57 -7.06 16.60 22.20
N THR A 58 -6.80 15.30 22.27
CA THR A 58 -5.46 14.76 21.99
C THR A 58 -5.09 14.97 20.54
N ARG A 59 -5.97 14.58 19.59
CA ARG A 59 -5.72 14.73 18.17
C ARG A 59 -5.48 16.19 17.75
N TRP A 60 -6.30 17.12 18.20
CA TRP A 60 -6.30 18.48 17.65
C TRP A 60 -5.45 19.50 18.42
N TRP A 61 -5.06 19.20 19.65
CA TRP A 61 -4.30 20.15 20.50
C TRP A 61 -3.11 19.53 21.21
N LYS A 62 -3.31 18.47 22.02
CA LYS A 62 -2.23 17.94 22.86
C LYS A 62 -1.09 17.34 22.02
N HIS A 63 -1.42 16.44 21.09
CA HIS A 63 -0.41 15.77 20.29
C HIS A 63 0.31 16.70 19.32
N PRO A 64 -0.36 17.64 18.59
CA PRO A 64 0.33 18.68 17.82
C PRO A 64 1.29 19.53 18.64
N SER A 65 0.96 19.86 19.91
CA SER A 65 1.89 20.57 20.80
C SER A 65 3.13 19.72 21.10
N VAL A 66 2.95 18.44 21.45
CA VAL A 66 4.05 17.50 21.71
C VAL A 66 4.99 17.41 20.47
N ILE A 67 4.42 17.30 19.26
CA ILE A 67 5.22 17.26 18.02
C ILE A 67 6.02 18.55 17.85
N SER A 68 5.39 19.72 18.04
CA SER A 68 6.02 21.03 17.93
C SER A 68 7.19 21.20 18.94
N ASP A 69 6.94 20.84 20.21
CA ASP A 69 7.94 20.92 21.28
C ASP A 69 9.12 19.97 21.03
N LYS A 70 8.84 18.76 20.53
CA LYS A 70 9.88 17.79 20.18
C LYS A 70 10.69 18.23 18.96
N ALA A 71 10.04 18.75 17.91
CA ALA A 71 10.75 19.30 16.76
C ALA A 71 11.70 20.45 17.15
N ALA A 72 11.33 21.24 18.16
CA ALA A 72 12.15 22.34 18.66
C ALA A 72 13.28 21.92 19.62
N SER A 73 13.15 20.77 20.28
CA SER A 73 14.08 20.33 21.35
C SER A 73 14.96 19.13 20.98
N THR A 74 14.65 18.44 19.88
CA THR A 74 15.43 17.29 19.42
C THR A 74 16.50 17.77 18.43
N ASP A 75 17.68 17.17 18.51
CA ASP A 75 18.75 17.38 17.54
C ASP A 75 18.41 16.57 16.25
N ALA A 76 17.44 17.11 15.50
CA ALA A 76 16.96 16.57 14.23
C ALA A 76 16.98 17.67 13.16
N ASP A 77 17.36 17.30 11.94
CA ASP A 77 17.42 18.19 10.79
C ASP A 77 16.10 18.26 10.01
N LEU A 78 15.22 17.26 10.22
CA LEU A 78 13.99 17.07 9.48
C LEU A 78 12.91 16.42 10.35
N LEU A 79 11.66 16.86 10.22
CA LEU A 79 10.47 16.21 10.74
C LEU A 79 9.73 15.50 9.61
N HIS A 80 9.52 14.20 9.71
CA HIS A 80 8.75 13.41 8.74
C HIS A 80 7.46 12.87 9.36
N ILE A 81 6.32 13.38 8.92
CA ILE A 81 4.99 12.85 9.24
C ILE A 81 4.64 11.80 8.20
N THR A 82 4.58 10.54 8.60
CA THR A 82 4.53 9.39 7.69
C THR A 82 3.15 9.06 7.12
N ASP A 83 2.13 9.91 7.37
CA ASP A 83 0.74 9.67 6.95
C ASP A 83 -0.01 11.01 6.77
N GLN A 84 -0.63 11.22 5.60
CA GLN A 84 -1.44 12.41 5.30
C GLN A 84 -2.65 12.57 6.25
N GLU A 85 -3.21 11.49 6.77
CA GLU A 85 -4.29 11.56 7.77
C GLU A 85 -3.82 12.15 9.11
N GLN A 86 -2.52 12.36 9.25
CA GLN A 86 -1.87 13.02 10.38
C GLN A 86 -1.28 14.39 10.01
N ALA A 87 -1.55 14.93 8.83
CA ALA A 87 -0.98 16.22 8.38
C ALA A 87 -1.33 17.41 9.29
N HIS A 88 -2.40 17.31 10.10
CA HIS A 88 -2.71 18.30 11.14
C HIS A 88 -1.60 18.46 12.19
N LEU A 89 -0.67 17.50 12.27
CA LEU A 89 0.51 17.54 13.16
C LEU A 89 1.63 18.46 12.63
N VAL A 90 1.59 18.90 11.38
CA VAL A 90 2.55 19.87 10.84
C VAL A 90 2.51 21.15 11.66
N PRO A 91 3.60 21.53 12.37
CA PRO A 91 3.61 22.73 13.21
C PRO A 91 3.33 23.99 12.38
N LYS A 92 2.75 25.02 13.02
CA LYS A 92 2.54 26.31 12.35
C LYS A 92 3.86 27.05 12.09
N ASN A 93 4.78 26.90 13.02
CA ASN A 93 6.14 27.46 12.94
C ASN A 93 7.09 26.34 13.37
N SER A 94 7.66 25.64 12.40
CA SER A 94 8.66 24.60 12.66
C SER A 94 10.06 25.20 12.57
N PRO A 95 10.97 24.89 13.50
CA PRO A 95 12.38 25.32 13.38
C PRO A 95 13.17 24.48 12.37
N ILE A 96 12.64 23.35 11.96
CA ILE A 96 13.23 22.42 10.98
C ILE A 96 12.23 22.15 9.86
N PRO A 97 12.67 21.82 8.65
CA PRO A 97 11.78 21.42 7.55
C PRO A 97 10.85 20.28 7.94
N VAL A 98 9.63 20.28 7.38
CA VAL A 98 8.62 19.27 7.65
C VAL A 98 8.15 18.64 6.35
N ILE A 99 8.22 17.33 6.28
CA ILE A 99 7.68 16.57 5.17
C ILE A 99 6.49 15.69 5.60
N VAL A 100 5.60 15.40 4.67
CA VAL A 100 4.45 14.51 4.89
C VAL A 100 4.39 13.48 3.78
N THR A 101 4.28 12.19 4.15
CA THR A 101 3.96 11.14 3.18
C THR A 101 2.47 11.14 2.88
N VAL A 102 2.15 11.17 1.59
CA VAL A 102 0.77 11.10 1.06
C VAL A 102 0.57 9.75 0.38
N HIS A 103 -0.25 8.91 1.01
CA HIS A 103 -0.59 7.58 0.49
C HIS A 103 -1.69 7.66 -0.57
N ASP A 104 -2.67 8.51 -0.34
CA ASP A 104 -3.75 8.85 -1.26
C ASP A 104 -4.43 10.15 -0.83
N LEU A 105 -5.36 10.63 -1.65
CA LEU A 105 -6.21 11.77 -1.32
C LEU A 105 -7.70 11.41 -1.32
N PHE A 106 -8.07 10.14 -1.14
CA PHE A 106 -9.46 9.67 -1.26
C PHE A 106 -10.43 10.43 -0.37
N HIS A 107 -10.03 10.74 0.85
CA HIS A 107 -10.86 11.50 1.79
C HIS A 107 -10.83 13.02 1.56
N LEU A 108 -9.71 13.54 1.05
CA LEU A 108 -9.56 14.97 0.75
C LEU A 108 -10.17 15.34 -0.60
N SER A 109 -10.16 14.42 -1.57
CA SER A 109 -10.69 14.59 -2.94
C SER A 109 -11.53 13.38 -3.31
N PRO A 110 -12.70 13.19 -2.65
CA PRO A 110 -13.59 12.08 -2.96
C PRO A 110 -14.11 12.20 -4.40
N ARG A 111 -14.24 11.05 -5.07
CA ARG A 111 -14.63 11.00 -6.49
C ARG A 111 -15.47 9.79 -6.81
N LYS A 112 -16.15 9.85 -7.96
CA LYS A 112 -16.82 8.72 -8.57
C LYS A 112 -16.00 8.21 -9.75
N ILE A 113 -15.86 6.90 -9.84
CA ILE A 113 -15.16 6.21 -10.92
C ILE A 113 -16.18 5.37 -11.68
N LYS A 114 -16.21 5.49 -13.00
CA LYS A 114 -17.06 4.64 -13.86
C LYS A 114 -16.44 3.26 -13.98
N SER A 115 -17.25 2.24 -13.73
CA SER A 115 -16.93 0.82 -13.94
C SER A 115 -17.99 0.16 -14.80
N ALA A 116 -17.78 -1.10 -15.18
CA ALA A 116 -18.78 -1.88 -15.91
C ALA A 116 -20.07 -2.09 -15.09
N GLU A 117 -19.96 -2.10 -13.75
CA GLU A 117 -21.08 -2.29 -12.83
C GLU A 117 -21.81 -0.97 -12.48
N GLY A 118 -21.31 0.18 -12.94
CA GLY A 118 -21.84 1.49 -12.62
C GLY A 118 -20.81 2.45 -12.02
N GLU A 119 -21.28 3.43 -11.25
CA GLU A 119 -20.42 4.39 -10.58
C GLU A 119 -19.99 3.90 -9.19
N ILE A 120 -18.69 3.81 -8.98
CA ILE A 120 -18.09 3.46 -7.69
C ILE A 120 -17.60 4.74 -7.02
N THR A 121 -18.05 4.97 -5.78
CA THR A 121 -17.61 6.12 -4.97
C THR A 121 -16.33 5.75 -4.22
N VAL A 122 -15.32 6.61 -4.31
CA VAL A 122 -14.06 6.52 -3.57
C VAL A 122 -13.94 7.75 -2.67
N GLY A 123 -13.73 7.50 -1.38
CA GLY A 123 -13.76 8.53 -0.35
C GLY A 123 -15.18 8.85 0.14
N ASP A 124 -15.29 9.77 1.10
CA ASP A 124 -16.56 10.19 1.70
C ASP A 124 -17.08 11.46 1.02
N MET A 125 -18.15 11.32 0.23
CA MET A 125 -18.79 12.45 -0.48
C MET A 125 -19.60 13.37 0.43
N SER A 126 -19.94 12.92 1.64
CA SER A 126 -20.80 13.66 2.56
C SER A 126 -20.34 13.57 4.00
N PRO A 127 -19.09 14.00 4.30
CA PRO A 127 -18.54 13.88 5.64
C PRO A 127 -19.34 14.69 6.66
N GLY A 128 -19.53 14.12 7.84
CA GLY A 128 -20.14 14.81 8.98
C GLY A 128 -19.31 16.01 9.45
N ILE A 129 -19.89 16.89 10.29
CA ILE A 129 -19.28 18.17 10.70
C ILE A 129 -17.89 17.98 11.31
N ILE A 130 -17.71 17.01 12.22
CA ILE A 130 -16.42 16.73 12.86
C ILE A 130 -15.38 16.33 11.82
N ARG A 131 -15.75 15.46 10.85
CA ARG A 131 -14.85 15.04 9.77
C ARG A 131 -14.50 16.20 8.84
N ARG A 132 -15.44 17.11 8.54
CA ARG A 132 -15.15 18.33 7.76
C ARG A 132 -14.13 19.24 8.43
N VAL A 133 -14.25 19.44 9.75
CA VAL A 133 -13.25 20.18 10.53
C VAL A 133 -11.90 19.49 10.48
N ASP A 134 -11.86 18.16 10.65
CA ASP A 134 -10.65 17.36 10.57
C ASP A 134 -9.99 17.48 9.18
N LEU A 135 -10.75 17.28 8.10
CA LEU A 135 -10.26 17.44 6.72
C LEU A 135 -9.72 18.84 6.44
N SER A 136 -10.36 19.89 6.98
CA SER A 136 -9.83 21.25 6.88
C SER A 136 -8.46 21.41 7.56
N LYS A 137 -8.28 20.76 8.74
CA LYS A 137 -6.98 20.76 9.45
C LYS A 137 -5.92 19.95 8.69
N LEU A 138 -6.29 18.83 8.07
CA LEU A 138 -5.40 18.03 7.22
C LEU A 138 -4.94 18.84 6.00
N ARG A 139 -5.87 19.49 5.26
CA ARG A 139 -5.51 20.38 4.15
C ARG A 139 -4.58 21.50 4.58
N ALA A 140 -4.88 22.16 5.69
CA ALA A 140 -4.05 23.22 6.21
C ALA A 140 -2.65 22.72 6.66
N GLY A 141 -2.56 21.48 7.12
CA GLY A 141 -1.30 20.82 7.45
C GLY A 141 -0.46 20.52 6.21
N LEU A 142 -1.07 19.85 5.22
CA LEU A 142 -0.40 19.57 3.93
C LEU A 142 0.10 20.85 3.26
N ALA A 143 -0.69 21.93 3.28
CA ALA A 143 -0.33 23.22 2.71
C ALA A 143 0.82 23.93 3.44
N ARG A 144 1.21 23.48 4.64
CA ARG A 144 2.34 24.01 5.42
C ARG A 144 3.58 23.15 5.35
N ALA A 145 3.49 21.96 4.79
CA ALA A 145 4.65 21.10 4.62
C ALA A 145 5.65 21.71 3.62
N ASP A 146 6.93 21.52 3.87
CA ASP A 146 7.99 21.98 2.97
C ASP A 146 8.13 21.06 1.75
N LEU A 147 7.75 19.77 1.90
CA LEU A 147 7.72 18.80 0.82
C LEU A 147 6.67 17.72 1.09
N LEU A 148 6.00 17.26 0.03
CA LEU A 148 5.07 16.13 0.09
C LEU A 148 5.68 14.92 -0.63
N ILE A 149 5.91 13.84 0.11
CA ILE A 149 6.30 12.55 -0.46
C ILE A 149 5.04 11.87 -0.98
N CYS A 150 5.05 11.49 -2.26
CA CYS A 150 3.97 10.75 -2.91
C CYS A 150 4.42 9.33 -3.19
N ILE A 151 3.58 8.34 -2.89
CA ILE A 151 3.94 6.92 -3.02
C ILE A 151 3.73 6.36 -4.44
N SER A 152 3.10 7.14 -5.31
CA SER A 152 2.85 6.84 -6.73
C SER A 152 2.81 8.12 -7.56
N GLU A 153 3.04 8.00 -8.86
CA GLU A 153 2.89 9.12 -9.80
C GLU A 153 1.44 9.60 -9.87
N MET A 154 0.48 8.68 -9.73
CA MET A 154 -0.94 9.03 -9.66
C MET A 154 -1.21 9.94 -8.45
N THR A 155 -0.75 9.53 -7.26
CA THR A 155 -0.86 10.35 -6.04
C THR A 155 -0.13 11.67 -6.22
N GLN A 156 1.05 11.67 -6.85
CA GLN A 156 1.80 12.90 -7.11
C GLN A 156 1.06 13.87 -8.04
N ARG A 157 0.42 13.38 -9.09
CA ARG A 157 -0.41 14.21 -9.98
C ARG A 157 -1.60 14.81 -9.22
N GLU A 158 -2.25 14.04 -8.35
CA GLU A 158 -3.35 14.53 -7.51
C GLU A 158 -2.88 15.59 -6.52
N VAL A 159 -1.74 15.36 -5.86
CA VAL A 159 -1.13 16.30 -4.90
C VAL A 159 -0.75 17.61 -5.60
N LYS A 160 -0.09 17.56 -6.75
CA LYS A 160 0.28 18.76 -7.53
C LYS A 160 -0.95 19.59 -7.94
N ARG A 161 -2.08 18.94 -8.21
CA ARG A 161 -3.34 19.62 -8.53
C ARG A 161 -3.97 20.28 -7.30
N GLU A 162 -3.98 19.60 -6.15
CA GLU A 162 -4.62 20.09 -4.91
C GLU A 162 -3.72 21.07 -4.14
N PHE A 163 -2.40 20.96 -4.26
CA PHE A 163 -1.39 21.74 -3.55
C PHE A 163 -0.28 22.24 -4.51
N PRO A 164 -0.63 23.07 -5.52
CA PRO A 164 0.28 23.41 -6.63
C PRO A 164 1.56 24.18 -6.22
N GLY A 165 1.59 24.73 -5.01
CA GLY A 165 2.77 25.47 -4.52
C GLY A 165 3.75 24.63 -3.69
N ILE A 166 3.44 23.37 -3.40
CA ILE A 166 4.27 22.54 -2.51
C ILE A 166 5.15 21.60 -3.34
N PRO A 167 6.48 21.56 -3.11
CA PRO A 167 7.37 20.59 -3.74
C PRO A 167 6.93 19.15 -3.47
N THR A 168 7.14 18.26 -4.43
CA THR A 168 6.78 16.85 -4.29
C THR A 168 7.92 15.93 -4.68
N ALA A 169 8.10 14.82 -3.94
CA ALA A 169 9.01 13.73 -4.29
C ALA A 169 8.24 12.42 -4.45
N LEU A 170 8.71 11.56 -5.36
CA LEU A 170 8.16 10.20 -5.53
C LEU A 170 9.00 9.22 -4.73
N VAL A 171 8.39 8.57 -3.73
CA VAL A 171 9.01 7.49 -2.95
C VAL A 171 8.03 6.33 -2.84
N ARG A 172 8.22 5.32 -3.67
CA ARG A 172 7.40 4.12 -3.66
C ARG A 172 7.62 3.32 -2.37
N HIS A 173 6.59 2.62 -1.91
CA HIS A 173 6.73 1.70 -0.79
C HIS A 173 7.63 0.52 -1.17
N GLN A 174 8.25 -0.06 -0.16
CA GLN A 174 9.03 -1.28 -0.28
C GLN A 174 8.20 -2.53 0.01
N VAL A 175 8.68 -3.65 -0.50
CA VAL A 175 8.24 -4.99 -0.13
C VAL A 175 9.49 -5.77 0.34
N ASP A 176 9.36 -6.47 1.45
CA ASP A 176 10.41 -7.37 1.95
C ASP A 176 10.39 -8.66 1.12
N VAL A 177 11.20 -8.69 0.06
CA VAL A 177 11.23 -9.81 -0.86
C VAL A 177 11.67 -11.10 -0.16
N ASP A 178 12.62 -11.01 0.76
CA ASP A 178 13.15 -12.21 1.47
C ASP A 178 12.06 -12.87 2.33
N TYR A 179 11.11 -12.08 2.82
CA TYR A 179 9.96 -12.59 3.57
C TYR A 179 8.95 -13.36 2.68
N TRP A 180 8.69 -12.86 1.47
CA TRP A 180 7.67 -13.44 0.58
C TRP A 180 8.22 -14.54 -0.34
N ASN A 181 9.53 -14.49 -0.67
CA ASN A 181 10.17 -15.40 -1.61
C ASN A 181 10.25 -16.83 -1.03
N PRO A 182 9.70 -17.84 -1.74
CA PRO A 182 9.74 -19.24 -1.29
C PRO A 182 11.16 -19.82 -1.15
N GLU A 183 12.17 -19.29 -1.84
CA GLU A 183 13.55 -19.72 -1.66
C GLU A 183 14.14 -19.28 -0.30
N SER A 184 13.78 -18.08 0.16
CA SER A 184 14.30 -17.50 1.41
C SER A 184 13.44 -17.88 2.62
N ASN A 185 12.13 -18.02 2.44
CA ASN A 185 11.15 -18.26 3.49
C ASN A 185 10.03 -19.19 3.00
N PRO A 186 10.31 -20.47 2.74
CA PRO A 186 9.31 -21.41 2.22
C PRO A 186 8.19 -21.63 3.24
N GLN A 187 6.95 -21.54 2.78
CA GLN A 187 5.76 -21.79 3.60
C GLN A 187 5.04 -23.04 3.10
N PRO A 188 4.62 -23.94 4.00
CA PRO A 188 3.92 -25.16 3.59
C PRO A 188 2.47 -24.86 3.17
N ARG A 189 1.98 -25.51 2.09
CA ARG A 189 0.62 -25.34 1.56
C ARG A 189 -0.46 -25.79 2.55
N GLU A 190 -0.11 -26.71 3.44
CA GLU A 190 -1.00 -27.24 4.47
C GLU A 190 -1.57 -26.15 5.39
N LEU A 191 -0.90 -25.00 5.51
CA LEU A 191 -1.44 -23.83 6.23
C LEU A 191 -2.78 -23.35 5.65
N LEU A 192 -3.05 -23.65 4.39
CA LEU A 192 -4.27 -23.21 3.69
C LEU A 192 -5.45 -24.18 3.82
N THR A 193 -5.25 -25.38 4.36
CA THR A 193 -6.28 -26.43 4.46
C THR A 193 -7.56 -25.95 5.19
N ASN A 194 -7.39 -25.15 6.25
CA ASN A 194 -8.52 -24.64 7.03
C ASN A 194 -9.33 -23.57 6.27
N TYR A 195 -8.83 -23.08 5.15
CA TYR A 195 -9.48 -22.07 4.30
C TYR A 195 -10.08 -22.68 3.03
N GLY A 196 -10.20 -24.01 2.99
CA GLY A 196 -10.82 -24.74 1.90
C GLY A 196 -9.91 -24.96 0.70
N ASP A 197 -8.59 -24.84 0.87
CA ASP A 197 -7.65 -25.18 -0.20
C ASP A 197 -7.72 -26.70 -0.49
N ASP A 198 -7.73 -27.03 -1.78
CA ASP A 198 -7.73 -28.37 -2.35
C ASP A 198 -6.57 -28.46 -3.34
N ASP A 199 -5.55 -29.22 -2.99
CA ASP A 199 -4.31 -29.34 -3.77
C ASP A 199 -4.50 -30.02 -5.13
N SER A 200 -5.65 -30.67 -5.36
CA SER A 200 -6.04 -31.22 -6.66
C SER A 200 -6.58 -30.16 -7.63
N LYS A 201 -6.71 -28.90 -7.20
CA LYS A 201 -7.27 -27.78 -7.95
C LYS A 201 -6.30 -26.61 -8.07
N ILE A 202 -6.59 -25.72 -9.02
CA ILE A 202 -5.96 -24.42 -9.14
C ILE A 202 -6.40 -23.54 -7.96
N LEU A 203 -5.45 -22.99 -7.21
CA LEU A 203 -5.73 -21.96 -6.21
C LEU A 203 -5.67 -20.56 -6.85
N LEU A 204 -6.78 -19.84 -6.85
CA LEU A 204 -6.83 -18.41 -7.12
C LEU A 204 -6.98 -17.64 -5.81
N LEU A 205 -6.45 -16.44 -5.78
CA LEU A 205 -6.44 -15.61 -4.58
C LEU A 205 -6.99 -14.22 -4.86
N THR A 206 -7.75 -13.66 -3.93
CA THR A 206 -8.01 -12.22 -3.85
C THR A 206 -7.62 -11.70 -2.48
N VAL A 207 -7.03 -10.50 -2.40
CA VAL A 207 -6.62 -9.89 -1.14
C VAL A 207 -7.13 -8.46 -1.05
N GLY A 208 -7.98 -8.19 -0.06
CA GLY A 208 -8.50 -6.86 0.20
C GLY A 208 -9.78 -6.84 1.03
N SER A 209 -10.13 -5.66 1.54
CA SER A 209 -11.40 -5.42 2.22
C SER A 209 -12.58 -5.45 1.23
N ASN A 210 -13.80 -5.64 1.75
CA ASN A 210 -15.02 -5.60 0.94
C ASN A 210 -15.44 -4.14 0.60
N GLU A 211 -14.48 -3.33 0.15
CA GLU A 211 -14.77 -1.98 -0.35
C GLU A 211 -15.17 -2.04 -1.85
N PRO A 212 -16.18 -1.27 -2.30
CA PRO A 212 -16.64 -1.32 -3.71
C PRO A 212 -15.53 -1.13 -4.74
N ARG A 213 -14.49 -0.33 -4.42
CA ARG A 213 -13.35 -0.12 -5.32
C ARG A 213 -12.49 -1.37 -5.54
N LYS A 214 -12.56 -2.36 -4.64
CA LYS A 214 -11.85 -3.65 -4.73
C LYS A 214 -12.56 -4.65 -5.65
N ARG A 215 -13.86 -4.44 -5.91
CA ARG A 215 -14.66 -5.16 -6.90
C ARG A 215 -14.69 -6.68 -6.71
N LEU A 216 -14.93 -7.16 -5.49
CA LEU A 216 -15.10 -8.61 -5.25
C LEU A 216 -16.28 -9.19 -6.03
N ASP A 217 -17.37 -8.41 -6.20
CA ASP A 217 -18.52 -8.74 -7.04
C ASP A 217 -18.16 -8.93 -8.54
N PHE A 218 -17.11 -8.27 -9.00
CA PHE A 218 -16.59 -8.47 -10.35
C PHE A 218 -15.83 -9.79 -10.48
N VAL A 219 -15.14 -10.22 -9.41
CA VAL A 219 -14.49 -11.54 -9.40
C VAL A 219 -15.54 -12.65 -9.51
N GLU A 220 -16.66 -12.55 -8.78
CA GLU A 220 -17.77 -13.50 -8.89
C GLU A 220 -18.29 -13.60 -10.33
N LYS A 221 -18.49 -12.46 -11.00
CA LYS A 221 -18.92 -12.44 -12.41
C LYS A 221 -17.90 -13.05 -13.38
N ILE A 222 -16.60 -12.90 -13.09
CA ILE A 222 -15.55 -13.55 -13.87
C ILE A 222 -15.67 -15.07 -13.71
N LEU A 223 -15.79 -15.56 -12.47
CA LEU A 223 -15.93 -17.00 -12.20
C LEU A 223 -17.19 -17.60 -12.83
N ASP A 224 -18.32 -16.88 -12.76
CA ASP A 224 -19.58 -17.27 -13.43
C ASP A 224 -19.46 -17.29 -14.96
N GLY A 225 -18.55 -16.52 -15.53
CA GLY A 225 -18.27 -16.45 -16.96
C GLY A 225 -17.37 -17.58 -17.49
N LEU A 226 -16.75 -18.35 -16.60
CA LEU A 226 -15.87 -19.47 -17.00
C LEU A 226 -16.68 -20.70 -17.43
N PRO A 227 -16.16 -21.51 -18.36
CA PRO A 227 -16.71 -22.82 -18.66
C PRO A 227 -16.75 -23.72 -17.40
N ALA A 228 -17.85 -24.47 -17.20
CA ALA A 228 -18.04 -25.32 -16.03
C ALA A 228 -16.84 -26.24 -15.74
N LYS A 229 -16.25 -26.85 -16.78
CA LYS A 229 -15.07 -27.71 -16.65
C LYS A 229 -13.86 -26.98 -16.01
N ILE A 230 -13.73 -25.68 -16.24
CA ILE A 230 -12.64 -24.85 -15.67
C ILE A 230 -13.01 -24.44 -14.25
N SER A 231 -14.26 -24.00 -14.04
CA SER A 231 -14.75 -23.65 -12.71
C SER A 231 -14.66 -24.80 -11.70
N ASP A 232 -14.90 -26.05 -12.15
CA ASP A 232 -14.80 -27.25 -11.30
C ASP A 232 -13.35 -27.52 -10.84
N ASP A 233 -12.36 -27.12 -11.63
CA ASP A 233 -10.93 -27.27 -11.34
C ASP A 233 -10.36 -26.05 -10.55
N ILE A 234 -11.18 -25.06 -10.16
CA ILE A 234 -10.72 -23.84 -9.46
C ILE A 234 -11.16 -23.88 -7.99
N ASN A 235 -10.25 -23.51 -7.13
CA ASN A 235 -10.49 -23.10 -5.77
C ASN A 235 -10.12 -21.62 -5.61
N ILE A 236 -10.86 -20.83 -4.83
CA ILE A 236 -10.57 -19.43 -4.59
C ILE A 236 -10.63 -19.09 -3.10
N ILE A 237 -9.60 -18.37 -2.61
CA ILE A 237 -9.59 -17.83 -1.25
C ILE A 237 -9.71 -16.31 -1.33
N HIS A 238 -10.74 -15.75 -0.67
CA HIS A 238 -10.96 -14.31 -0.54
C HIS A 238 -10.42 -13.81 0.81
N VAL A 239 -9.18 -13.32 0.83
CA VAL A 239 -8.55 -12.79 2.05
C VAL A 239 -8.98 -11.34 2.27
N GLY A 240 -9.58 -11.06 3.43
CA GLY A 240 -10.01 -9.70 3.72
C GLY A 240 -10.89 -9.58 4.95
N SER A 241 -12.15 -9.18 4.75
CA SER A 241 -13.06 -8.89 5.87
C SER A 241 -13.50 -10.16 6.61
N GLU A 242 -13.76 -11.24 5.89
CA GLU A 242 -14.29 -12.50 6.43
C GLU A 242 -13.18 -13.51 6.72
N VAL A 243 -12.30 -13.76 5.75
CA VAL A 243 -11.15 -14.64 5.91
C VAL A 243 -9.93 -13.78 6.26
N LYS A 244 -9.36 -14.01 7.43
CA LYS A 244 -8.13 -13.36 7.89
C LYS A 244 -7.05 -14.40 7.99
N LEU A 245 -5.99 -14.20 7.24
CA LEU A 245 -4.77 -14.98 7.31
C LEU A 245 -3.75 -14.31 8.23
N SER A 246 -2.96 -15.09 8.93
CA SER A 246 -1.71 -14.62 9.53
C SER A 246 -0.72 -14.21 8.43
N ASP A 247 0.37 -13.55 8.78
CA ASP A 247 1.39 -13.18 7.81
C ASP A 247 2.03 -14.42 7.15
N GLU A 248 2.21 -15.52 7.89
CA GLU A 248 2.72 -16.80 7.38
C GLU A 248 1.72 -17.49 6.43
N GLU A 249 0.44 -17.55 6.81
CA GLU A 249 -0.63 -18.10 5.96
C GLU A 249 -0.81 -17.27 4.68
N LEU A 250 -0.67 -15.95 4.75
CA LEU A 250 -0.72 -15.08 3.57
C LEU A 250 0.49 -15.31 2.66
N ALA A 251 1.67 -15.53 3.22
CA ALA A 251 2.86 -15.91 2.45
C ALA A 251 2.66 -17.26 1.76
N ALA A 252 2.13 -18.27 2.47
CA ALA A 252 1.75 -19.54 1.87
C ALA A 252 0.75 -19.34 0.72
N ALA A 253 -0.30 -18.53 0.92
CA ALA A 253 -1.29 -18.25 -0.10
C ALA A 253 -0.67 -17.65 -1.38
N PHE A 254 0.26 -16.70 -1.26
CA PHE A 254 0.96 -16.15 -2.41
C PHE A 254 1.93 -17.14 -3.06
N GLN A 255 2.62 -17.96 -2.27
CA GLN A 255 3.57 -18.95 -2.79
C GLN A 255 2.89 -20.05 -3.59
N HIS A 256 1.71 -20.49 -3.16
CA HIS A 256 0.99 -21.64 -3.74
C HIS A 256 -0.15 -21.27 -4.70
N ALA A 257 -0.61 -20.00 -4.73
CA ALA A 257 -1.64 -19.59 -5.67
C ALA A 257 -1.12 -19.57 -7.12
N GLU A 258 -1.93 -20.06 -8.05
CA GLU A 258 -1.64 -19.96 -9.50
C GLU A 258 -1.76 -18.52 -9.99
N ALA A 259 -2.62 -17.71 -9.37
CA ALA A 259 -2.66 -16.27 -9.60
C ALA A 259 -3.36 -15.50 -8.48
N LEU A 260 -2.91 -14.25 -8.27
CA LEU A 260 -3.66 -13.22 -7.56
C LEU A 260 -4.58 -12.48 -8.53
N LEU A 261 -5.89 -12.46 -8.26
CA LEU A 261 -6.87 -11.61 -8.96
C LEU A 261 -6.99 -10.27 -8.24
N PHE A 262 -6.63 -9.18 -8.90
CA PHE A 262 -6.64 -7.83 -8.32
C PHE A 262 -7.42 -6.83 -9.19
N PRO A 263 -8.78 -6.92 -9.20
CA PRO A 263 -9.63 -6.10 -10.06
C PRO A 263 -9.83 -4.66 -9.54
N SER A 264 -9.09 -4.25 -8.52
CA SER A 264 -9.23 -2.93 -7.89
C SER A 264 -9.05 -1.79 -8.90
N ILE A 265 -9.93 -0.79 -8.85
CA ILE A 265 -9.88 0.37 -9.74
C ILE A 265 -9.40 1.66 -9.06
N SER A 266 -9.09 1.60 -7.78
CA SER A 266 -8.55 2.75 -7.05
C SER A 266 -7.67 2.31 -5.89
N GLU A 267 -6.37 2.57 -6.03
CA GLU A 267 -5.34 2.28 -5.04
C GLU A 267 -4.37 3.46 -4.91
N GLY A 268 -3.75 3.59 -3.75
CA GLY A 268 -2.61 4.49 -3.58
C GLY A 268 -1.28 3.87 -4.02
N PHE A 269 -1.14 2.52 -3.85
CA PHE A 269 0.07 1.76 -4.20
C PHE A 269 -0.27 0.38 -4.76
N GLY A 270 -0.75 -0.55 -3.94
CA GLY A 270 -1.02 -1.94 -4.31
C GLY A 270 -0.05 -2.92 -3.62
N TYR A 271 -0.07 -2.97 -2.29
CA TYR A 271 0.74 -3.95 -1.55
C TYR A 271 0.45 -5.40 -1.96
N PRO A 272 -0.81 -5.88 -2.03
CA PRO A 272 -1.06 -7.28 -2.34
C PRO A 272 -0.44 -7.76 -3.66
N PRO A 273 -0.58 -7.05 -4.80
CA PRO A 273 0.09 -7.48 -6.02
C PRO A 273 1.62 -7.41 -5.93
N ALA A 274 2.19 -6.43 -5.20
CA ALA A 274 3.64 -6.34 -5.02
C ALA A 274 4.19 -7.49 -4.16
N GLU A 275 3.45 -7.89 -3.12
CA GLU A 275 3.76 -9.04 -2.24
C GLU A 275 3.62 -10.37 -3.00
N ALA A 276 2.56 -10.52 -3.79
CA ALA A 276 2.36 -11.67 -4.66
C ALA A 276 3.51 -11.84 -5.66
N MET A 277 3.90 -10.76 -6.34
CA MET A 277 5.06 -10.78 -7.24
C MET A 277 6.37 -11.12 -6.53
N ALA A 278 6.56 -10.67 -5.28
CA ALA A 278 7.74 -11.02 -4.47
C ALA A 278 7.77 -12.51 -4.10
N ALA A 279 6.62 -13.17 -4.04
CA ALA A 279 6.47 -14.62 -3.89
C ALA A 279 6.53 -15.38 -5.23
N GLY A 280 6.79 -14.70 -6.35
CA GLY A 280 6.74 -15.29 -7.68
C GLY A 280 5.32 -15.70 -8.10
N CYS A 281 4.27 -15.16 -7.47
CA CYS A 281 2.88 -15.42 -7.82
C CYS A 281 2.49 -14.57 -9.04
N PRO A 282 1.96 -15.16 -10.12
CA PRO A 282 1.36 -14.42 -11.21
C PRO A 282 0.25 -13.48 -10.70
N VAL A 283 0.15 -12.31 -11.30
CA VAL A 283 -0.85 -11.31 -10.94
C VAL A 283 -1.72 -10.99 -12.15
N LEU A 284 -3.02 -11.06 -12.01
CA LEU A 284 -4.00 -10.49 -12.93
C LEU A 284 -4.57 -9.22 -12.29
N ALA A 285 -4.13 -8.07 -12.72
CA ALA A 285 -4.52 -6.79 -12.15
C ALA A 285 -5.27 -5.91 -13.15
N ALA A 286 -6.27 -5.17 -12.67
CA ALA A 286 -6.95 -4.19 -13.52
C ALA A 286 -5.96 -3.13 -14.06
N ASP A 287 -6.10 -2.77 -15.33
CA ASP A 287 -5.29 -1.76 -16.04
C ASP A 287 -5.58 -0.33 -15.57
N LYS A 288 -5.82 -0.12 -14.29
CA LYS A 288 -6.20 1.16 -13.70
C LYS A 288 -5.51 1.44 -12.38
N SER A 289 -5.41 2.75 -12.05
CA SER A 289 -4.94 3.20 -10.76
C SER A 289 -3.41 3.10 -10.55
N ALA A 290 -2.96 3.41 -9.33
CA ALA A 290 -1.54 3.52 -9.00
C ALA A 290 -0.79 2.20 -9.09
N HIS A 291 -1.46 1.06 -8.89
CA HIS A 291 -0.78 -0.23 -8.97
C HIS A 291 -0.21 -0.54 -10.36
N ASN A 292 -0.73 0.06 -11.44
CA ASN A 292 -0.16 -0.07 -12.78
C ASN A 292 1.29 0.43 -12.88
N GLU A 293 1.70 1.29 -11.97
CA GLU A 293 3.06 1.85 -11.95
C GLU A 293 4.10 0.87 -11.40
N ILE A 294 3.63 -0.17 -10.69
CA ILE A 294 4.48 -1.15 -10.01
C ILE A 294 4.27 -2.59 -10.50
N ILE A 295 3.35 -2.79 -11.44
CA ILE A 295 3.03 -4.11 -12.01
C ILE A 295 3.49 -4.16 -13.47
N PRO A 296 4.23 -5.20 -13.91
CA PRO A 296 4.59 -5.39 -15.30
C PRO A 296 3.35 -5.44 -16.21
N THR A 297 3.45 -4.85 -17.41
CA THR A 297 2.32 -4.74 -18.36
C THR A 297 1.69 -6.11 -18.70
N ARG A 298 2.47 -7.19 -18.71
CA ARG A 298 1.98 -8.56 -18.96
C ARG A 298 1.00 -9.07 -17.91
N CYS A 299 0.98 -8.44 -16.74
CA CYS A 299 0.09 -8.77 -15.61
C CYS A 299 -1.18 -7.89 -15.58
N LEU A 300 -1.32 -6.93 -16.51
CA LEU A 300 -2.47 -6.03 -16.55
C LEU A 300 -3.56 -6.57 -17.47
N VAL A 301 -4.80 -6.54 -16.97
CA VAL A 301 -6.00 -6.98 -17.69
C VAL A 301 -6.96 -5.80 -17.82
N PRO A 302 -7.63 -5.61 -18.98
CA PRO A 302 -8.63 -4.55 -19.15
C PRO A 302 -9.67 -4.57 -18.04
N SER A 303 -9.80 -3.47 -17.30
CA SER A 303 -10.51 -3.42 -16.03
C SER A 303 -12.01 -3.68 -16.13
N ASN A 304 -12.63 -3.48 -17.32
CA ASN A 304 -14.07 -3.59 -17.52
C ASN A 304 -14.47 -4.72 -18.49
N GLU A 305 -13.54 -5.55 -18.92
CA GLU A 305 -13.76 -6.59 -19.91
C GLU A 305 -13.72 -7.98 -19.27
N ILE A 306 -14.86 -8.46 -18.75
CA ILE A 306 -14.97 -9.79 -18.09
C ILE A 306 -14.33 -10.88 -18.95
N ARG A 307 -14.57 -10.86 -20.28
CA ARG A 307 -14.02 -11.89 -21.18
C ARG A 307 -12.49 -11.93 -21.16
N ALA A 308 -11.82 -10.78 -21.08
CA ALA A 308 -10.35 -10.74 -21.00
C ALA A 308 -9.82 -11.40 -19.72
N TRP A 309 -10.54 -11.24 -18.61
CA TRP A 309 -10.20 -11.92 -17.34
C TRP A 309 -10.46 -13.43 -17.42
N CYS A 310 -11.59 -13.85 -18.04
CA CYS A 310 -11.85 -15.26 -18.29
C CYS A 310 -10.76 -15.87 -19.17
N ASP A 311 -10.38 -15.21 -20.27
CA ASP A 311 -9.33 -15.69 -21.19
C ASP A 311 -7.98 -15.85 -20.46
N ALA A 312 -7.65 -14.93 -19.55
CA ALA A 312 -6.42 -15.01 -18.75
C ALA A 312 -6.45 -16.22 -17.79
N ILE A 313 -7.58 -16.46 -17.11
CA ILE A 313 -7.75 -17.62 -16.23
C ILE A 313 -7.77 -18.94 -17.04
N GLU A 314 -8.43 -18.96 -18.19
CA GLU A 314 -8.42 -20.10 -19.11
C GLU A 314 -6.99 -20.44 -19.57
N SER A 315 -6.15 -19.41 -19.79
CA SER A 315 -4.73 -19.62 -20.14
C SER A 315 -3.95 -20.26 -18.99
N ILE A 316 -4.13 -19.78 -17.77
CA ILE A 316 -3.51 -20.36 -16.55
C ILE A 316 -3.96 -21.83 -16.38
N HIS A 317 -5.25 -22.10 -16.52
CA HIS A 317 -5.78 -23.46 -16.44
C HIS A 317 -5.17 -24.37 -17.52
N ALA A 318 -5.05 -23.88 -18.77
CA ALA A 318 -4.46 -24.65 -19.85
C ALA A 318 -2.97 -24.95 -19.61
N GLU A 319 -2.24 -24.04 -18.97
CA GLU A 319 -0.84 -24.24 -18.56
C GLU A 319 -0.72 -25.30 -17.47
N TRP A 320 -1.57 -25.21 -16.45
CA TRP A 320 -1.62 -26.17 -15.37
C TRP A 320 -1.93 -27.59 -15.86
N VAL A 321 -2.91 -27.73 -16.77
CA VAL A 321 -3.21 -29.03 -17.41
C VAL A 321 -2.02 -29.56 -18.22
N ARG A 322 -1.35 -28.70 -18.99
CA ARG A 322 -0.16 -29.08 -19.76
C ARG A 322 1.03 -29.50 -18.87
N ALA A 323 1.17 -28.87 -17.71
CA ALA A 323 2.17 -29.23 -16.71
C ALA A 323 1.86 -30.56 -15.99
N GLY A 324 0.71 -31.18 -16.24
CA GLY A 324 0.31 -32.44 -15.59
C GLY A 324 -0.47 -32.23 -14.29
N ARG A 325 -1.13 -31.09 -14.12
CA ARG A 325 -1.92 -30.71 -12.94
C ARG A 325 -1.07 -30.64 -11.65
N VAL A 326 0.13 -30.12 -11.79
CA VAL A 326 1.06 -29.88 -10.67
C VAL A 326 1.14 -28.39 -10.38
N GLU A 327 1.51 -28.07 -9.17
CA GLU A 327 1.75 -26.70 -8.71
C GLU A 327 2.78 -26.01 -9.62
N ARG A 328 2.57 -24.72 -9.84
CA ARG A 328 3.45 -23.87 -10.65
C ARG A 328 4.84 -23.72 -10.01
N ILE A 329 5.82 -23.41 -10.83
CA ILE A 329 7.12 -22.90 -10.38
C ILE A 329 7.00 -21.39 -10.15
N PRO A 330 7.63 -20.83 -9.10
CA PRO A 330 7.68 -19.37 -8.90
C PRO A 330 8.19 -18.62 -10.13
N ASP A 331 7.59 -17.48 -10.44
CA ASP A 331 8.01 -16.62 -11.54
C ASP A 331 9.20 -15.73 -11.10
N ASP A 332 10.42 -16.14 -11.44
CA ASP A 332 11.65 -15.44 -11.08
C ASP A 332 11.73 -14.02 -11.66
N GLU A 333 11.11 -13.76 -12.83
CA GLU A 333 11.10 -12.41 -13.41
C GLU A 333 10.31 -11.44 -12.54
N LEU A 334 9.21 -11.89 -11.93
CA LEU A 334 8.43 -11.08 -11.00
C LEU A 334 9.21 -10.81 -9.70
N ILE A 335 9.87 -11.84 -9.16
CA ILE A 335 10.70 -11.70 -7.96
C ILE A 335 11.82 -10.68 -8.21
N GLU A 336 12.56 -10.83 -9.30
CA GLU A 336 13.66 -9.91 -9.67
C GLU A 336 13.16 -8.49 -9.97
N TYR A 337 11.98 -8.37 -10.56
CA TYR A 337 11.35 -7.07 -10.77
C TYR A 337 11.10 -6.34 -9.44
N VAL A 338 10.55 -7.04 -8.43
CA VAL A 338 10.30 -6.46 -7.10
C VAL A 338 11.62 -6.15 -6.38
N LYS A 339 12.59 -7.04 -6.39
CA LYS A 339 13.93 -6.81 -5.83
C LYS A 339 14.56 -5.53 -6.37
N LYS A 340 14.47 -5.32 -7.67
CA LYS A 340 15.06 -4.15 -8.34
C LYS A 340 14.33 -2.86 -8.03
N ASN A 341 12.99 -2.87 -8.03
CA ASN A 341 12.19 -1.65 -8.07
C ASN A 341 11.51 -1.30 -6.74
N LEU A 342 11.23 -2.29 -5.89
CA LEU A 342 10.42 -2.14 -4.68
C LEU A 342 11.13 -2.68 -3.42
N SER A 343 12.43 -2.90 -3.46
CA SER A 343 13.19 -3.36 -2.30
C SER A 343 13.38 -2.26 -1.24
N PRO A 344 13.72 -2.62 0.01
CA PRO A 344 14.12 -1.68 1.05
C PRO A 344 15.22 -0.71 0.59
N LYS A 345 16.20 -1.20 -0.18
CA LYS A 345 17.28 -0.39 -0.75
C LYS A 345 16.77 0.62 -1.79
N ALA A 346 15.81 0.22 -2.63
CA ALA A 346 15.21 1.11 -3.62
C ALA A 346 14.42 2.24 -2.94
N GLN A 347 13.61 1.93 -1.92
CA GLN A 347 12.91 2.94 -1.14
C GLN A 347 13.90 3.86 -0.41
N GLY A 348 14.92 3.32 0.24
CA GLY A 348 15.93 4.09 0.97
C GLY A 348 16.64 5.11 0.08
N LYS A 349 17.01 4.71 -1.14
CA LYS A 349 17.61 5.60 -2.13
C LYS A 349 16.69 6.77 -2.49
N SER A 350 15.41 6.49 -2.77
CA SER A 350 14.44 7.53 -3.12
C SER A 350 14.11 8.43 -1.93
N LEU A 351 14.12 7.87 -0.72
CA LEU A 351 13.87 8.63 0.50
C LEU A 351 15.03 9.59 0.83
N ALA A 352 16.27 9.16 0.63
CA ALA A 352 17.44 10.03 0.80
C ALA A 352 17.35 11.26 -0.13
N VAL A 353 17.00 11.06 -1.39
CA VAL A 353 16.77 12.15 -2.35
C VAL A 353 15.67 13.10 -1.87
N ALA A 354 14.55 12.57 -1.36
CA ALA A 354 13.45 13.38 -0.87
C ALA A 354 13.85 14.19 0.38
N TYR A 355 14.64 13.61 1.26
CA TYR A 355 15.11 14.28 2.48
C TYR A 355 16.10 15.39 2.16
N ASN A 356 17.09 15.14 1.28
CA ASN A 356 18.06 16.16 0.84
C ASN A 356 17.34 17.33 0.17
N LEU A 357 16.35 17.05 -0.71
CA LEU A 357 15.55 18.10 -1.32
C LEU A 357 14.82 18.96 -0.28
N ALA A 358 14.33 18.38 0.80
CA ALA A 358 13.59 19.10 1.83
C ALA A 358 14.48 20.04 2.67
N ILE A 359 15.77 19.71 2.84
CA ILE A 359 16.73 20.57 3.57
C ILE A 359 17.51 21.51 2.64
N GLY A 360 17.23 21.47 1.32
CA GLY A 360 17.89 22.34 0.34
C GLY A 360 19.31 21.92 -0.03
N GLU A 361 19.65 20.65 0.14
CA GLU A 361 20.93 20.10 -0.34
C GLU A 361 20.78 19.62 -1.79
N ASP A 362 21.79 19.94 -2.62
CA ASP A 362 21.88 19.46 -4.01
C ASP A 362 22.13 17.94 -4.04
N ILE A 363 21.49 17.25 -5.01
CA ILE A 363 21.55 15.81 -5.22
C ILE A 363 22.77 15.44 -6.05
#